data_90975e92674e32cf503ded974f7d5c6d
#
_entry.id   90975e92674e32cf503ded974f7d5c6d
#
_cell.length_a   1.000
_cell.length_b   1.000
_cell.length_c   1.000
_cell.angle_alpha   90.00
_cell.angle_beta   90.00
_cell.angle_gamma   90.00
#
_symmetry.space_group_name_H-M   'P 1'
#
loop_
_entity.id
_entity.type
_entity.pdbx_description
1 polymer ?
#
loop_
_entity_poly.entity_id
_entity_poly.type
_entity_poly.pdbx_seq_one_letter_code
_entity_poly.pdbx_strand_id
1 'polypeptide(L)'
;LAVLDPANAAAYEANSAAYAEALAALDQAFIDFFAGVSNRTLIVGDRFPLRYFADAYGLTYYAAFPGCSTETEPSAYTIAFLTDKVRDGNVSTVFYIEFSNHLVADSIAEQTGAKTALFHSCHNVSKAELDAGVSYLSLMEGNLETLKGAMM
;
A
#
# COMPACT_ATOMS: atom_id res chain seq x y z
N LEU A 1 10.33 26.15 -9.46
CA LEU A 1 10.87 26.17 -10.83
C LEU A 1 10.47 27.44 -11.57
N ALA A 2 9.20 27.86 -11.58
CA ALA A 2 8.70 29.04 -12.31
C ALA A 2 9.50 30.33 -12.03
N VAL A 3 9.96 30.54 -10.80
CA VAL A 3 10.79 31.69 -10.41
C VAL A 3 12.22 31.60 -10.95
N LEU A 4 12.78 30.39 -11.04
CA LEU A 4 14.16 30.16 -11.49
C LEU A 4 14.28 30.08 -13.01
N ASP A 5 13.21 29.72 -13.69
CA ASP A 5 13.11 29.63 -15.16
C ASP A 5 11.78 30.22 -15.62
N PRO A 6 11.69 31.58 -15.66
CA PRO A 6 10.44 32.27 -16.02
C PRO A 6 9.97 32.00 -17.45
N ALA A 7 10.89 31.66 -18.36
CA ALA A 7 10.54 31.36 -19.75
C ALA A 7 9.65 30.14 -19.89
N ASN A 8 9.76 29.18 -18.97
CA ASN A 8 8.97 27.95 -18.95
C ASN A 8 7.94 27.90 -17.80
N ALA A 9 7.69 29.03 -17.11
CA ALA A 9 6.79 29.12 -15.96
C ALA A 9 5.41 28.54 -16.26
N ALA A 10 4.80 28.93 -17.38
CA ALA A 10 3.48 28.47 -17.79
C ALA A 10 3.41 26.93 -17.98
N ALA A 11 4.48 26.32 -18.51
CA ALA A 11 4.55 24.87 -18.66
C ALA A 11 4.65 24.16 -17.31
N TYR A 12 5.43 24.70 -16.37
CA TYR A 12 5.53 24.16 -15.00
C TYR A 12 4.20 24.24 -14.26
N GLU A 13 3.51 25.35 -14.36
CA GLU A 13 2.20 25.55 -13.73
C GLU A 13 1.15 24.62 -14.33
N ALA A 14 1.09 24.50 -15.65
CA ALA A 14 0.16 23.60 -16.33
C ALA A 14 0.40 22.12 -15.97
N ASN A 15 1.66 21.68 -15.97
CA ASN A 15 2.02 20.29 -15.61
C ASN A 15 1.70 20.01 -14.13
N SER A 16 1.98 20.96 -13.24
CA SER A 16 1.67 20.83 -11.81
C SER A 16 0.16 20.75 -11.58
N ALA A 17 -0.63 21.58 -12.25
CA ALA A 17 -2.07 21.58 -12.15
C ALA A 17 -2.67 20.23 -12.64
N ALA A 18 -2.23 19.76 -13.81
CA ALA A 18 -2.70 18.48 -14.38
C ALA A 18 -2.37 17.30 -13.47
N TYR A 19 -1.17 17.28 -12.89
CA TYR A 19 -0.79 16.19 -11.98
C TYR A 19 -1.56 16.27 -10.65
N ALA A 20 -1.78 17.45 -10.11
CA ALA A 20 -2.59 17.64 -8.91
C ALA A 20 -4.05 17.20 -9.12
N GLU A 21 -4.62 17.47 -10.29
CA GLU A 21 -5.97 16.99 -10.66
C GLU A 21 -6.01 15.45 -10.72
N ALA A 22 -5.01 14.81 -11.32
CA ALA A 22 -4.92 13.34 -11.36
C ALA A 22 -4.78 12.72 -9.95
N LEU A 23 -3.98 13.34 -9.06
CA LEU A 23 -3.88 12.91 -7.66
C LEU A 23 -5.20 13.08 -6.91
N ALA A 24 -5.92 14.17 -7.13
CA ALA A 24 -7.22 14.40 -6.50
C ALA A 24 -8.27 13.37 -6.98
N ALA A 25 -8.24 13.00 -8.25
CA ALA A 25 -9.12 11.94 -8.78
C ALA A 25 -8.80 10.57 -8.15
N LEU A 26 -7.53 10.25 -7.98
CA LEU A 26 -7.10 9.02 -7.30
C LEU A 26 -7.51 9.02 -5.82
N ASP A 27 -7.32 10.13 -5.11
CA ASP A 27 -7.76 10.29 -3.72
C ASP A 27 -9.27 10.06 -3.58
N GLN A 28 -10.07 10.68 -4.46
CA GLN A 28 -11.52 10.49 -4.48
C GLN A 28 -11.90 9.02 -4.72
N ALA A 29 -11.18 8.31 -5.59
CA ALA A 29 -11.42 6.90 -5.84
C ALA A 29 -11.16 6.02 -4.60
N PHE A 30 -10.14 6.33 -3.78
CA PHE A 30 -9.92 5.67 -2.49
C PHE A 30 -11.02 6.02 -1.48
N ILE A 31 -11.44 7.29 -1.40
CA ILE A 31 -12.53 7.73 -0.50
C ILE A 31 -13.81 6.96 -0.84
N ASP A 32 -14.20 6.92 -2.13
CA ASP A 32 -15.39 6.24 -2.61
C ASP A 32 -15.34 4.73 -2.32
N PHE A 33 -14.20 4.10 -2.56
CA PHE A 33 -13.98 2.69 -2.25
C PHE A 33 -14.17 2.41 -0.76
N PHE A 34 -13.46 3.15 0.10
CA PHE A 34 -13.53 2.91 1.54
C PHE A 34 -14.88 3.31 2.16
N ALA A 35 -15.69 4.15 1.51
CA ALA A 35 -17.05 4.42 1.97
C ALA A 35 -17.94 3.17 1.98
N GLY A 36 -17.67 2.20 1.09
CA GLY A 36 -18.37 0.91 1.02
C GLY A 36 -17.76 -0.22 1.84
N VAL A 37 -16.55 -0.04 2.41
CA VAL A 37 -15.83 -1.08 3.13
C VAL A 37 -16.12 -1.03 4.63
N SER A 38 -16.67 -2.10 5.17
CA SER A 38 -16.99 -2.22 6.61
C SER A 38 -15.79 -2.67 7.44
N ASN A 39 -15.00 -3.63 6.96
CA ASN A 39 -13.80 -4.10 7.64
C ASN A 39 -12.56 -3.41 7.05
N ARG A 40 -12.07 -2.40 7.76
CA ARG A 40 -10.92 -1.58 7.33
C ARG A 40 -9.61 -2.02 7.98
N THR A 41 -9.42 -3.33 8.14
CA THR A 41 -8.22 -3.90 8.76
C THR A 41 -7.26 -4.43 7.70
N LEU A 42 -6.01 -3.97 7.74
CA LEU A 42 -4.90 -4.48 6.95
C LEU A 42 -3.99 -5.34 7.83
N ILE A 43 -3.69 -6.55 7.37
CA ILE A 43 -2.65 -7.40 7.97
C ILE A 43 -1.48 -7.44 7.00
N VAL A 44 -0.31 -7.04 7.47
CA VAL A 44 0.89 -6.91 6.64
C VAL A 44 1.98 -7.83 7.18
N GLY A 45 2.30 -8.88 6.42
CA GLY A 45 3.40 -9.82 6.73
C GLY A 45 4.78 -9.24 6.42
N ASP A 46 4.91 -7.93 6.48
CA ASP A 46 6.10 -7.18 6.15
C ASP A 46 6.17 -5.87 6.95
N ARG A 47 7.01 -4.91 6.52
CA ARG A 47 6.98 -3.53 6.97
C ARG A 47 5.76 -2.82 6.38
N PHE A 48 5.23 -1.85 7.12
CA PHE A 48 4.16 -1.00 6.60
C PHE A 48 4.55 0.47 6.71
N PRO A 49 5.17 1.06 5.67
CA PRO A 49 5.63 2.44 5.70
C PRO A 49 4.53 3.47 5.37
N LEU A 50 3.28 3.03 5.18
CA LEU A 50 2.17 3.85 4.68
C LEU A 50 1.21 4.32 5.79
N ARG A 51 1.76 4.73 6.95
CA ARG A 51 0.96 5.18 8.10
C ARG A 51 0.01 6.33 7.73
N TYR A 52 0.49 7.32 7.00
CA TYR A 52 -0.35 8.47 6.60
C TYR A 52 -1.50 8.06 5.68
N PHE A 53 -1.29 7.06 4.82
CA PHE A 53 -2.35 6.46 4.03
C PHE A 53 -3.41 5.80 4.92
N ALA A 54 -2.99 5.00 5.88
CA ALA A 54 -3.90 4.37 6.83
C ALA A 54 -4.70 5.41 7.63
N ASP A 55 -4.05 6.45 8.13
CA ASP A 55 -4.69 7.53 8.87
C ASP A 55 -5.70 8.30 7.99
N ALA A 56 -5.34 8.61 6.73
CA ALA A 56 -6.19 9.36 5.81
C ALA A 56 -7.51 8.65 5.48
N TYR A 57 -7.47 7.31 5.33
CA TYR A 57 -8.66 6.54 4.97
C TYR A 57 -9.28 5.74 6.14
N GLY A 58 -8.84 6.00 7.36
CA GLY A 58 -9.37 5.40 8.58
C GLY A 58 -9.15 3.88 8.65
N LEU A 59 -7.95 3.42 8.23
CA LEU A 59 -7.58 2.01 8.28
C LEU A 59 -6.91 1.67 9.61
N THR A 60 -7.23 0.49 10.12
CA THR A 60 -6.44 -0.15 11.18
C THR A 60 -5.45 -1.11 10.52
N TYR A 61 -4.19 -1.09 10.92
CA TYR A 61 -3.21 -2.03 10.39
C TYR A 61 -2.38 -2.70 11.48
N TYR A 62 -1.97 -3.92 11.19
CA TYR A 62 -1.01 -4.71 11.98
C TYR A 62 0.08 -5.20 11.04
N ALA A 63 1.34 -5.00 11.41
CA ALA A 63 2.49 -5.32 10.56
C ALA A 63 3.50 -6.19 11.28
N ALA A 64 4.22 -7.02 10.53
CA ALA A 64 5.25 -7.90 11.08
C ALA A 64 6.43 -7.13 11.65
N PHE A 65 6.69 -5.92 11.10
CA PHE A 65 7.78 -5.04 11.55
C PHE A 65 7.31 -3.59 11.65
N PRO A 66 7.90 -2.79 12.56
CA PRO A 66 7.80 -1.34 12.51
C PRO A 66 8.27 -0.81 11.14
N GLY A 67 7.68 0.28 10.64
CA GLY A 67 7.92 0.79 9.29
C GLY A 67 9.40 1.02 8.90
N CYS A 68 10.24 1.39 9.88
CA CYS A 68 11.68 1.64 9.69
C CYS A 68 12.58 0.57 10.35
N SER A 69 12.05 -0.61 10.66
CA SER A 69 12.84 -1.68 11.30
C SER A 69 13.95 -2.18 10.38
N THR A 70 15.12 -2.43 10.97
CA THR A 70 16.24 -3.14 10.34
C THR A 70 16.19 -4.65 10.59
N GLU A 71 15.24 -5.12 11.39
CA GLU A 71 15.04 -6.54 11.66
C GLU A 71 14.67 -7.28 10.37
N THR A 72 15.18 -8.49 10.23
CA THR A 72 14.96 -9.35 9.05
C THR A 72 13.94 -10.44 9.30
N GLU A 73 13.69 -10.79 10.57
CA GLU A 73 12.75 -11.82 10.96
C GLU A 73 11.89 -11.36 12.13
N PRO A 74 10.56 -11.50 12.07
CA PRO A 74 9.69 -11.18 13.18
C PRO A 74 9.78 -12.29 14.24
N SER A 75 9.47 -11.95 15.49
CA SER A 75 9.38 -12.94 16.55
C SER A 75 8.24 -13.94 16.31
N ALA A 76 8.36 -15.16 16.86
CA ALA A 76 7.28 -16.14 16.82
C ALA A 76 5.98 -15.60 17.46
N TYR A 77 6.10 -14.74 18.48
CA TYR A 77 4.98 -14.06 19.10
C TYR A 77 4.28 -13.11 18.11
N THR A 78 5.05 -12.36 17.32
CA THR A 78 4.49 -11.44 16.30
C THR A 78 3.72 -12.22 15.23
N ILE A 79 4.26 -13.34 14.76
CA ILE A 79 3.60 -14.20 13.76
C ILE A 79 2.29 -14.77 14.34
N ALA A 80 2.31 -15.31 15.55
CA ALA A 80 1.11 -15.82 16.23
C ALA A 80 0.06 -14.71 16.40
N PHE A 81 0.46 -13.53 16.87
CA PHE A 81 -0.42 -12.37 17.02
C PHE A 81 -1.09 -11.97 15.69
N LEU A 82 -0.33 -11.89 14.60
CA LEU A 82 -0.88 -11.55 13.29
C LEU A 82 -1.82 -12.66 12.77
N THR A 83 -1.47 -13.93 12.99
CA THR A 83 -2.33 -15.07 12.66
C THR A 83 -3.68 -14.99 13.38
N ASP A 84 -3.68 -14.66 14.68
CA ASP A 84 -4.89 -14.47 15.45
C ASP A 84 -5.70 -13.26 14.91
N LYS A 85 -5.03 -12.16 14.56
CA LYS A 85 -5.70 -10.99 13.95
C LYS A 85 -6.37 -11.30 12.62
N VAL A 86 -5.79 -12.16 11.79
CA VAL A 86 -6.43 -12.65 10.55
C VAL A 86 -7.72 -13.43 10.87
N ARG A 87 -7.63 -14.39 11.81
CA ARG A 87 -8.76 -15.24 12.20
C ARG A 87 -9.89 -14.46 12.86
N ASP A 88 -9.57 -13.70 13.90
CA ASP A 88 -10.54 -12.96 14.71
C ASP A 88 -11.18 -11.81 13.91
N GLY A 89 -10.39 -11.18 13.03
CA GLY A 89 -10.83 -10.08 12.18
C GLY A 89 -11.55 -10.51 10.91
N ASN A 90 -11.65 -11.83 10.63
CA ASN A 90 -12.17 -12.35 9.36
C ASN A 90 -11.53 -11.66 8.16
N VAL A 91 -10.20 -11.51 8.19
CA VAL A 91 -9.42 -10.88 7.12
C VAL A 91 -9.07 -11.93 6.08
N SER A 92 -9.40 -11.69 4.82
CA SER A 92 -9.19 -12.65 3.74
C SER A 92 -7.81 -12.58 3.09
N THR A 93 -7.03 -11.53 3.38
CA THR A 93 -5.78 -11.25 2.67
C THR A 93 -4.71 -10.71 3.61
N VAL A 94 -3.50 -11.26 3.49
CA VAL A 94 -2.28 -10.79 4.14
C VAL A 94 -1.42 -10.08 3.10
N PHE A 95 -1.08 -8.83 3.36
CA PHE A 95 -0.31 -8.03 2.40
C PHE A 95 1.19 -8.15 2.64
N TYR A 96 1.96 -7.95 1.57
CA TYR A 96 3.40 -7.75 1.57
C TYR A 96 3.77 -6.57 0.67
N ILE A 97 4.97 -6.00 0.80
CA ILE A 97 5.42 -4.87 -0.03
C ILE A 97 6.37 -5.35 -1.14
N GLU A 98 6.67 -4.46 -2.07
CA GLU A 98 7.63 -4.72 -3.16
C GLU A 98 9.02 -5.12 -2.61
N PHE A 99 9.74 -5.94 -3.36
CA PHE A 99 11.06 -6.51 -3.02
C PHE A 99 11.11 -7.35 -1.74
N SER A 100 9.96 -7.67 -1.15
CA SER A 100 9.85 -8.62 -0.06
C SER A 100 10.08 -10.05 -0.56
N ASN A 101 10.61 -10.92 0.30
CA ASN A 101 10.57 -12.37 0.07
C ASN A 101 9.22 -13.00 0.41
N HIS A 102 8.28 -12.22 0.92
CA HIS A 102 6.91 -12.52 1.37
C HIS A 102 6.71 -13.77 2.24
N LEU A 103 7.78 -14.39 2.75
CA LEU A 103 7.72 -15.63 3.53
C LEU A 103 6.83 -15.53 4.77
N VAL A 104 6.83 -14.37 5.44
CA VAL A 104 5.98 -14.14 6.63
C VAL A 104 4.51 -14.06 6.25
N ALA A 105 4.19 -13.33 5.17
CA ALA A 105 2.83 -13.25 4.66
C ALA A 105 2.30 -14.62 4.24
N ASP A 106 3.11 -15.40 3.51
CA ASP A 106 2.77 -16.76 3.09
C ASP A 106 2.55 -17.68 4.29
N SER A 107 3.43 -17.64 5.29
CA SER A 107 3.30 -18.45 6.51
C SER A 107 2.00 -18.18 7.27
N ILE A 108 1.61 -16.89 7.39
CA ILE A 108 0.34 -16.52 8.03
C ILE A 108 -0.84 -16.98 7.17
N ALA A 109 -0.77 -16.80 5.86
CA ALA A 109 -1.80 -17.22 4.93
C ALA A 109 -2.03 -18.73 4.94
N GLU A 110 -0.98 -19.54 4.94
CA GLU A 110 -1.05 -21.01 5.06
C GLU A 110 -1.76 -21.45 6.35
N GLN A 111 -1.51 -20.76 7.46
CA GLN A 111 -2.10 -21.11 8.76
C GLN A 111 -3.56 -20.68 8.91
N THR A 112 -4.03 -19.74 8.09
CA THR A 112 -5.35 -19.12 8.22
C THR A 112 -6.29 -19.40 7.07
N GLY A 113 -5.76 -19.85 5.93
CA GLY A 113 -6.51 -19.96 4.67
C GLY A 113 -6.71 -18.61 3.94
N ALA A 114 -6.08 -17.53 4.43
CA ALA A 114 -6.08 -16.26 3.75
C ALA A 114 -5.24 -16.32 2.46
N LYS A 115 -5.40 -15.32 1.59
CA LYS A 115 -4.55 -15.12 0.40
C LYS A 115 -3.41 -14.16 0.73
N THR A 116 -2.40 -14.13 -0.10
CA THR A 116 -1.38 -13.06 -0.06
C THR A 116 -1.55 -12.11 -1.22
N ALA A 117 -1.23 -10.83 -1.03
CA ALA A 117 -1.30 -9.82 -2.07
C ALA A 117 -0.22 -8.75 -1.89
N LEU A 118 0.29 -8.25 -3.02
CA LEU A 118 1.20 -7.11 -3.03
C LEU A 118 0.43 -5.82 -2.74
N PHE A 119 0.92 -5.04 -1.77
CA PHE A 119 0.55 -3.64 -1.57
C PHE A 119 1.80 -2.79 -1.77
N HIS A 120 1.91 -2.14 -2.91
CA HIS A 120 3.12 -1.44 -3.31
C HIS A 120 3.32 -0.16 -2.47
N SER A 121 4.48 -0.03 -1.82
CA SER A 121 4.77 1.15 -0.98
C SER A 121 5.11 2.41 -1.78
N CYS A 122 5.35 2.28 -3.07
CA CYS A 122 5.81 3.33 -3.98
C CYS A 122 7.17 3.95 -3.60
N HIS A 123 7.93 3.27 -2.73
CA HIS A 123 9.24 3.74 -2.27
C HIS A 123 10.34 3.43 -3.29
N ASN A 124 10.28 2.29 -3.95
CA ASN A 124 11.21 1.86 -4.98
C ASN A 124 10.45 1.19 -6.14
N VAL A 125 11.07 1.19 -7.31
CA VAL A 125 10.59 0.46 -8.48
C VAL A 125 11.69 -0.41 -9.04
N SER A 126 11.34 -1.56 -9.59
CA SER A 126 12.28 -2.41 -10.32
C SER A 126 12.69 -1.75 -11.64
N LYS A 127 13.82 -2.23 -12.20
CA LYS A 127 14.22 -1.78 -13.53
C LYS A 127 13.16 -2.07 -14.58
N ALA A 128 12.46 -3.21 -14.48
CA ALA A 128 11.41 -3.58 -15.43
C ALA A 128 10.21 -2.63 -15.35
N GLU A 129 9.79 -2.24 -14.15
CA GLU A 129 8.73 -1.24 -13.93
C GLU A 129 9.14 0.13 -14.45
N LEU A 130 10.39 0.56 -14.20
CA LEU A 130 10.92 1.81 -14.73
C LEU A 130 10.93 1.81 -16.27
N ASP A 131 11.43 0.74 -16.88
CA ASP A 131 11.48 0.57 -18.33
C ASP A 131 10.07 0.52 -18.95
N ALA A 132 9.07 0.03 -18.20
CA ALA A 132 7.65 0.04 -18.57
C ALA A 132 6.95 1.40 -18.38
N GLY A 133 7.63 2.39 -17.82
CA GLY A 133 7.09 3.73 -17.58
C GLY A 133 6.08 3.80 -16.42
N VAL A 134 6.21 2.91 -15.46
CA VAL A 134 5.34 2.89 -14.26
C VAL A 134 5.49 4.20 -13.49
N SER A 135 4.38 4.78 -13.08
CA SER A 135 4.31 6.03 -12.32
C SER A 135 3.73 5.78 -10.91
N TYR A 136 3.88 6.77 -10.02
CA TYR A 136 3.20 6.74 -8.73
C TYR A 136 1.69 6.54 -8.87
N LEU A 137 1.05 7.26 -9.80
CA LEU A 137 -0.39 7.13 -10.05
C LEU A 137 -0.75 5.69 -10.42
N SER A 138 -0.06 5.09 -11.41
CA SER A 138 -0.37 3.72 -11.84
C SER A 138 -0.12 2.67 -10.77
N LEU A 139 0.89 2.85 -9.89
CA LEU A 139 1.13 1.97 -8.75
C LEU A 139 0.02 2.08 -7.70
N MET A 140 -0.42 3.29 -7.40
CA MET A 140 -1.49 3.49 -6.43
C MET A 140 -2.87 3.07 -6.96
N GLU A 141 -3.12 3.22 -8.26
CA GLU A 141 -4.28 2.62 -8.94
C GLU A 141 -4.25 1.08 -8.82
N GLY A 142 -3.08 0.46 -9.03
CA GLY A 142 -2.87 -0.97 -8.79
C GLY A 142 -3.15 -1.38 -7.35
N ASN A 143 -2.71 -0.57 -6.37
CA ASN A 143 -3.04 -0.78 -4.96
C ASN A 143 -4.55 -0.72 -4.70
N LEU A 144 -5.26 0.21 -5.32
CA LEU A 144 -6.72 0.30 -5.20
C LEU A 144 -7.40 -0.98 -5.72
N GLU A 145 -6.97 -1.50 -6.86
CA GLU A 145 -7.51 -2.77 -7.40
C GLU A 145 -7.18 -3.95 -6.49
N THR A 146 -5.97 -3.99 -5.93
CA THR A 146 -5.58 -5.01 -4.94
C THR A 146 -6.48 -4.96 -3.70
N LEU A 147 -6.75 -3.76 -3.17
CA LEU A 147 -7.64 -3.57 -2.01
C LEU A 147 -9.09 -3.97 -2.33
N LYS A 148 -9.61 -3.65 -3.52
CA LYS A 148 -10.94 -4.10 -3.98
C LYS A 148 -11.03 -5.62 -3.96
N GLY A 149 -10.02 -6.32 -4.48
CA GLY A 149 -9.98 -7.78 -4.47
C GLY A 149 -9.82 -8.41 -3.08
N ALA A 150 -9.31 -7.65 -2.11
CA ALA A 150 -9.01 -8.13 -0.76
C ALA A 150 -10.13 -7.83 0.25
N MET A 151 -10.92 -6.77 0.06
CA MET A 151 -11.84 -6.23 1.08
C MET A 151 -13.32 -6.25 0.64
N MET A 152 -13.59 -6.68 -0.56
CA MET A 152 -14.94 -6.90 -1.10
C MET A 152 -15.19 -8.39 -1.27
#